data_cd1a6ace1682aa87b1508c62c9d1b3ae
#
_entry.id   cd1a6ace1682aa87b1508c62c9d1b3ae
#
_cell.length_a   1.000
_cell.length_b   1.000
_cell.length_c   1.000
_cell.angle_alpha   90.00
_cell.angle_beta   90.00
_cell.angle_gamma   90.00
#
_symmetry.space_group_name_H-M   'P 1'
#
loop_
_entity.id
_entity.type
_entity.pdbx_description
1 polymer ?
#
loop_
_entity_poly.entity_id
_entity_poly.type
_entity_poly.pdbx_seq_one_letter_code
_entity_poly.pdbx_strand_id
1 'polypeptide(L)'
;IDQFISSSETKWNRWNGLVMLLPHGYEGQGPEHSNARPERYLQLCADYNLFVCNVTTPANFFHMMRRQLKSPFRKPLIVMSPKSMLRHPLCVSSMDDLENGSFQETIGDTYANPAKVKKVLLCTGKLYYELLEKQQKDNRNDVAIIRIEQLHPFPQTQIDAHLAKYKKAKVYWVQEEPFNMGGWTFMLRMYKGNNPLEVIARESSASPSTGFSKIH
;
A
#
# COMPACT_ATOMS: atom_id res chain seq x y z
N ILE A 1 15.82 8.62 -11.18
CA ILE A 1 14.68 8.94 -10.30
C ILE A 1 14.90 10.34 -9.72
N ASP A 2 16.00 10.55 -9.02
CA ASP A 2 16.24 11.74 -8.19
C ASP A 2 16.32 13.05 -9.00
N GLN A 3 16.88 13.03 -10.21
CA GLN A 3 17.09 14.24 -11.01
C GLN A 3 15.89 14.64 -11.88
N PHE A 4 15.15 13.67 -12.45
CA PHE A 4 14.18 13.96 -13.50
C PHE A 4 12.75 13.51 -13.18
N ILE A 5 12.56 12.62 -12.20
CA ILE A 5 11.23 12.13 -11.82
C ILE A 5 10.74 12.85 -10.58
N SER A 6 11.41 12.67 -9.44
CA SER A 6 10.97 13.27 -8.17
C SER A 6 11.13 14.79 -8.12
N SER A 7 12.12 15.34 -8.82
CA SER A 7 12.42 16.77 -8.84
C SER A 7 12.00 17.49 -10.13
N SER A 8 11.23 16.83 -11.00
CA SER A 8 10.88 17.39 -12.31
C SER A 8 10.19 18.75 -12.22
N GLU A 9 9.27 18.92 -11.33
CA GLU A 9 8.53 20.17 -11.15
C GLU A 9 9.36 21.19 -10.36
N THR A 10 9.86 20.82 -9.19
CA THR A 10 10.55 21.74 -8.29
C THR A 10 11.86 22.27 -8.86
N LYS A 11 12.64 21.41 -9.52
CA LYS A 11 13.96 21.78 -10.06
C LYS A 11 13.91 22.30 -11.49
N TRP A 12 13.09 21.65 -12.32
CA TRP A 12 13.12 21.88 -13.77
C TRP A 12 11.90 22.65 -14.29
N ASN A 13 10.90 22.91 -13.42
CA ASN A 13 9.62 23.48 -13.82
C ASN A 13 8.96 22.70 -14.97
N ARG A 14 9.08 21.35 -14.91
CA ARG A 14 8.53 20.45 -15.94
C ARG A 14 7.55 19.49 -15.29
N TRP A 15 6.39 19.41 -15.87
CA TRP A 15 5.37 18.46 -15.48
C TRP A 15 5.54 17.16 -16.27
N ASN A 16 5.38 16.06 -15.57
CA ASN A 16 5.61 14.74 -16.13
C ASN A 16 4.57 13.78 -15.59
N GLY A 17 3.87 13.11 -16.49
CA GLY A 17 2.83 12.13 -16.17
C GLY A 17 3.30 10.69 -16.30
N LEU A 18 4.59 10.43 -16.18
CA LEU A 18 5.18 9.08 -16.27
C LEU A 18 4.51 8.13 -15.29
N VAL A 19 4.19 6.92 -15.76
CA VAL A 19 3.73 5.80 -14.93
C VAL A 19 4.83 4.75 -14.87
N MET A 20 5.23 4.38 -13.67
CA MET A 20 6.21 3.33 -13.44
C MET A 20 5.53 2.15 -12.73
N LEU A 21 5.40 1.03 -13.42
CA LEU A 21 4.91 -0.23 -12.86
C LEU A 21 6.11 -1.05 -12.39
N LEU A 22 6.33 -1.10 -11.10
CA LEU A 22 7.55 -1.65 -10.53
C LEU A 22 7.27 -2.98 -9.82
N PRO A 23 7.94 -4.08 -10.19
CA PRO A 23 7.78 -5.35 -9.50
C PRO A 23 8.29 -5.22 -8.06
N HIS A 24 7.39 -5.46 -7.11
CA HIS A 24 7.70 -5.44 -5.69
C HIS A 24 6.82 -6.44 -4.96
N GLY A 25 7.44 -7.33 -4.21
CA GLY A 25 6.79 -8.37 -3.44
C GLY A 25 7.79 -9.46 -3.09
N TYR A 26 7.73 -9.93 -1.87
CA TYR A 26 8.64 -10.97 -1.38
C TYR A 26 8.05 -12.34 -1.73
N GLU A 27 8.28 -12.78 -2.95
CA GLU A 27 7.71 -14.02 -3.51
C GLU A 27 8.75 -15.16 -3.60
N GLY A 28 9.85 -15.04 -2.88
CA GLY A 28 10.93 -16.05 -2.86
C GLY A 28 11.75 -16.12 -4.15
N GLN A 29 11.66 -15.14 -5.06
CA GLN A 29 12.32 -15.13 -6.38
C GLN A 29 13.59 -14.33 -6.25
N GLY A 30 14.39 -14.13 -5.58
CA GLY A 30 15.62 -13.34 -5.57
C GLY A 30 15.45 -11.82 -5.42
N PRO A 31 16.54 -11.11 -5.15
CA PRO A 31 16.49 -9.69 -4.82
C PRO A 31 15.99 -8.79 -5.95
N GLU A 32 16.23 -9.16 -7.21
CA GLU A 32 15.83 -8.38 -8.39
C GLU A 32 14.32 -8.28 -8.57
N HIS A 33 13.55 -9.17 -7.99
CA HIS A 33 12.08 -9.16 -8.02
C HIS A 33 11.45 -8.41 -6.85
N SER A 34 12.24 -7.95 -5.89
CA SER A 34 11.82 -7.22 -4.70
C SER A 34 12.53 -5.86 -4.55
N ASN A 35 13.26 -5.41 -5.57
CA ASN A 35 14.16 -4.27 -5.47
C ASN A 35 13.54 -2.93 -5.93
N ALA A 36 12.26 -2.85 -6.18
CA ALA A 36 11.57 -1.59 -6.43
C ALA A 36 11.69 -0.64 -5.24
N ARG A 37 11.64 -1.18 -4.02
CA ARG A 37 11.87 -0.48 -2.76
C ARG A 37 10.98 0.73 -2.56
N PRO A 38 9.76 0.55 -2.05
CA PRO A 38 8.81 1.64 -1.83
C PRO A 38 9.42 2.74 -0.96
N GLU A 39 10.25 2.41 0.04
CA GLU A 39 10.93 3.38 0.90
C GLU A 39 11.77 4.39 0.13
N ARG A 40 12.38 4.00 -0.98
CA ARG A 40 13.17 4.90 -1.83
C ARG A 40 12.32 6.01 -2.45
N TYR A 41 11.13 5.66 -2.93
CA TYR A 41 10.20 6.64 -3.50
C TYR A 41 9.52 7.46 -2.41
N LEU A 42 9.11 6.82 -1.31
CA LEU A 42 8.48 7.48 -0.18
C LEU A 42 9.39 8.50 0.51
N GLN A 43 10.69 8.27 0.51
CA GLN A 43 11.68 9.22 1.00
C GLN A 43 11.74 10.49 0.13
N LEU A 44 11.52 10.36 -1.17
CA LEU A 44 11.55 11.46 -2.13
C LEU A 44 10.21 12.23 -2.22
N CYS A 45 9.18 11.78 -1.51
CA CYS A 45 7.87 12.41 -1.51
C CYS A 45 7.87 13.71 -0.71
N ALA A 46 7.62 14.83 -1.38
CA ALA A 46 7.45 16.17 -0.80
C ALA A 46 6.64 17.05 -1.78
N ASP A 47 5.92 18.04 -1.25
CA ASP A 47 5.19 19.02 -2.04
C ASP A 47 4.25 18.42 -3.10
N TYR A 48 3.68 17.25 -2.81
CA TYR A 48 2.84 16.49 -3.75
C TYR A 48 3.50 16.21 -5.10
N ASN A 49 4.81 16.00 -5.12
CA ASN A 49 5.61 15.84 -6.33
C ASN A 49 5.30 14.58 -7.14
N LEU A 50 4.84 13.51 -6.51
CA LEU A 50 4.51 12.25 -7.16
C LEU A 50 3.45 11.46 -6.39
N PHE A 51 2.80 10.50 -7.06
CA PHE A 51 1.95 9.50 -6.43
C PHE A 51 2.73 8.21 -6.19
N VAL A 52 2.49 7.56 -5.04
CA VAL A 52 2.99 6.21 -4.75
C VAL A 52 1.81 5.34 -4.35
N CYS A 53 1.53 4.32 -5.14
CA CYS A 53 0.40 3.41 -4.97
C CYS A 53 0.86 1.95 -4.92
N ASN A 54 0.11 1.13 -4.18
CA ASN A 54 0.26 -0.32 -4.14
C ASN A 54 -1.15 -0.92 -4.02
N VAL A 55 -1.84 -0.99 -5.15
CA VAL A 55 -3.26 -1.33 -5.24
C VAL A 55 -3.51 -2.83 -5.15
N THR A 56 -4.65 -3.20 -4.58
CA THR A 56 -4.99 -4.60 -4.30
C THR A 56 -6.08 -5.17 -5.18
N THR A 57 -6.82 -4.37 -5.95
CA THR A 57 -7.89 -4.88 -6.81
C THR A 57 -7.78 -4.41 -8.26
N PRO A 58 -8.26 -5.19 -9.25
CA PRO A 58 -8.29 -4.77 -10.65
C PRO A 58 -9.05 -3.47 -10.88
N ALA A 59 -10.21 -3.28 -10.25
CA ALA A 59 -10.99 -2.05 -10.39
C ALA A 59 -10.24 -0.83 -9.85
N ASN A 60 -9.58 -0.96 -8.69
CA ASN A 60 -8.80 0.14 -8.14
C ASN A 60 -7.57 0.47 -9.00
N PHE A 61 -6.94 -0.55 -9.61
CA PHE A 61 -5.87 -0.36 -10.58
C PHE A 61 -6.38 0.41 -11.82
N PHE A 62 -7.51 0.00 -12.37
CA PHE A 62 -8.15 0.69 -13.50
C PHE A 62 -8.46 2.16 -13.17
N HIS A 63 -9.08 2.43 -12.03
CA HIS A 63 -9.44 3.78 -11.61
C HIS A 63 -8.21 4.64 -11.28
N MET A 64 -7.15 4.05 -10.76
CA MET A 64 -5.86 4.73 -10.57
C MET A 64 -5.30 5.22 -11.91
N MET A 65 -5.27 4.35 -12.93
CA MET A 65 -4.81 4.71 -14.26
C MET A 65 -5.73 5.75 -14.92
N ARG A 66 -7.04 5.57 -14.76
CA ARG A 66 -8.03 6.54 -15.25
C ARG A 66 -7.85 7.91 -14.59
N ARG A 67 -7.62 7.96 -13.28
CA ARG A 67 -7.31 9.21 -12.57
C ARG A 67 -6.04 9.87 -13.12
N GLN A 68 -4.97 9.10 -13.33
CA GLN A 68 -3.70 9.59 -13.87
C GLN A 68 -3.88 10.28 -15.23
N LEU A 69 -4.72 9.71 -16.09
CA LEU A 69 -4.98 10.26 -17.42
C LEU A 69 -5.92 11.47 -17.39
N LYS A 70 -6.93 11.47 -16.53
CA LYS A 70 -7.98 12.51 -16.49
C LYS A 70 -7.65 13.69 -15.58
N SER A 71 -6.63 13.61 -14.75
CA SER A 71 -6.23 14.72 -13.88
C SER A 71 -5.82 15.95 -14.70
N PRO A 72 -6.24 17.16 -14.27
CA PRO A 72 -5.87 18.40 -14.97
C PRO A 72 -4.41 18.80 -14.81
N PHE A 73 -3.65 18.06 -14.03
CA PHE A 73 -2.22 18.23 -13.79
C PHE A 73 -1.47 16.94 -14.15
N ARG A 74 -0.15 17.03 -14.20
CA ARG A 74 0.74 15.88 -14.45
C ARG A 74 1.72 15.72 -13.31
N LYS A 75 1.65 14.55 -12.65
CA LYS A 75 2.59 14.12 -11.61
C LYS A 75 3.01 12.68 -11.91
N PRO A 76 4.25 12.27 -11.67
CA PRO A 76 4.65 10.87 -11.81
C PRO A 76 3.84 9.96 -10.91
N LEU A 77 3.48 8.79 -11.42
CA LEU A 77 2.78 7.73 -10.69
C LEU A 77 3.69 6.51 -10.57
N ILE A 78 4.04 6.18 -9.34
CA ILE A 78 4.83 4.99 -8.99
C ILE A 78 3.87 3.93 -8.47
N VAL A 79 3.83 2.78 -9.12
CA VAL A 79 2.95 1.67 -8.76
C VAL A 79 3.77 0.46 -8.39
N MET A 80 3.63 -0.01 -7.16
CA MET A 80 4.15 -1.30 -6.74
C MET A 80 3.24 -2.40 -7.31
N SER A 81 3.82 -3.31 -8.09
CA SER A 81 3.08 -4.29 -8.89
C SER A 81 3.66 -5.69 -8.67
N PRO A 82 3.27 -6.40 -7.60
CA PRO A 82 3.70 -7.78 -7.38
C PRO A 82 3.13 -8.71 -8.45
N LYS A 83 3.93 -9.67 -8.91
CA LYS A 83 3.57 -10.56 -10.03
C LYS A 83 2.47 -11.55 -9.68
N SER A 84 2.45 -12.03 -8.44
CA SER A 84 1.47 -13.01 -7.96
C SER A 84 0.03 -12.51 -8.08
N MET A 85 -0.20 -11.23 -7.88
CA MET A 85 -1.55 -10.64 -7.94
C MET A 85 -2.20 -10.75 -9.34
N LEU A 86 -1.42 -10.87 -10.41
CA LEU A 86 -1.94 -11.06 -11.76
C LEU A 86 -2.73 -12.37 -11.92
N ARG A 87 -2.54 -13.34 -11.04
CA ARG A 87 -3.17 -14.67 -11.07
C ARG A 87 -3.81 -15.06 -9.74
N HIS A 88 -3.86 -14.16 -8.78
CA HIS A 88 -4.39 -14.47 -7.45
C HIS A 88 -5.91 -14.62 -7.53
N PRO A 89 -6.48 -15.77 -7.07
CA PRO A 89 -7.91 -16.07 -7.25
C PRO A 89 -8.85 -15.08 -6.54
N LEU A 90 -8.39 -14.45 -5.45
CA LEU A 90 -9.16 -13.44 -4.73
C LEU A 90 -8.95 -12.02 -5.26
N CYS A 91 -7.97 -11.80 -6.16
CA CYS A 91 -7.72 -10.49 -6.76
C CYS A 91 -8.63 -10.27 -7.96
N VAL A 92 -9.91 -10.09 -7.69
CA VAL A 92 -10.97 -9.92 -8.69
C VAL A 92 -11.81 -8.68 -8.37
N SER A 93 -12.54 -8.18 -9.36
CA SER A 93 -13.49 -7.08 -9.23
C SER A 93 -14.72 -7.36 -10.06
N SER A 94 -15.87 -6.83 -9.65
CA SER A 94 -17.09 -6.89 -10.44
C SER A 94 -17.05 -5.90 -11.61
N MET A 95 -17.90 -6.08 -12.60
CA MET A 95 -18.09 -5.09 -13.68
C MET A 95 -18.63 -3.78 -13.13
N ASP A 96 -19.47 -3.82 -12.13
CA ASP A 96 -20.01 -2.63 -11.48
C ASP A 96 -18.90 -1.79 -10.82
N ASP A 97 -17.93 -2.44 -10.16
CA ASP A 97 -16.77 -1.75 -9.62
C ASP A 97 -15.96 -1.00 -10.69
N LEU A 98 -15.93 -1.51 -11.92
CA LEU A 98 -15.23 -0.88 -13.04
C LEU A 98 -16.04 0.24 -13.69
N GLU A 99 -17.37 0.07 -13.82
CA GLU A 99 -18.25 1.04 -14.49
C GLU A 99 -18.60 2.22 -13.59
N ASN A 100 -19.01 1.94 -12.36
CA ASN A 100 -19.58 2.91 -11.42
C ASN A 100 -18.64 3.28 -10.27
N GLY A 101 -17.49 2.61 -10.16
CA GLY A 101 -16.50 2.86 -9.13
C GLY A 101 -15.64 4.10 -9.35
N SER A 102 -14.77 4.33 -8.40
CA SER A 102 -13.72 5.36 -8.45
C SER A 102 -12.48 4.89 -7.73
N PHE A 103 -11.35 5.58 -7.90
CA PHE A 103 -10.15 5.27 -7.16
C PHE A 103 -10.34 5.50 -5.66
N GLN A 104 -9.99 4.49 -4.88
CA GLN A 104 -10.05 4.53 -3.42
C GLN A 104 -8.62 4.52 -2.88
N GLU A 105 -8.24 5.56 -2.14
CA GLU A 105 -6.93 5.67 -1.51
C GLU A 105 -6.76 4.68 -0.36
N THR A 106 -7.87 4.29 0.26
CA THR A 106 -7.94 3.26 1.30
C THR A 106 -9.18 2.40 1.14
N ILE A 107 -9.10 1.13 1.48
CA ILE A 107 -10.23 0.22 1.46
C ILE A 107 -10.35 -0.46 2.83
N GLY A 108 -11.53 -0.34 3.45
CA GLY A 108 -11.80 -0.86 4.78
C GLY A 108 -12.06 -2.36 4.81
N ASP A 109 -12.11 -2.90 6.02
CA ASP A 109 -12.46 -4.30 6.28
C ASP A 109 -13.97 -4.53 6.10
N THR A 110 -14.32 -5.67 5.51
CA THR A 110 -15.71 -6.11 5.31
C THR A 110 -16.05 -7.39 6.08
N TYR A 111 -15.07 -8.02 6.71
CA TYR A 111 -15.25 -9.29 7.43
C TYR A 111 -15.39 -9.11 8.94
N ALA A 112 -14.59 -8.23 9.54
CA ALA A 112 -14.54 -8.06 10.99
C ALA A 112 -15.85 -7.49 11.55
N ASN A 113 -16.20 -7.90 12.76
CA ASN A 113 -17.33 -7.32 13.49
C ASN A 113 -16.84 -6.06 14.24
N PRO A 114 -17.27 -4.85 13.87
CA PRO A 114 -16.76 -3.60 14.48
C PRO A 114 -16.86 -3.56 16.02
N ALA A 115 -17.89 -4.16 16.58
CA ALA A 115 -18.09 -4.20 18.04
C ALA A 115 -17.08 -5.11 18.77
N LYS A 116 -16.43 -6.04 18.05
CA LYS A 116 -15.50 -7.01 18.61
C LYS A 116 -14.04 -6.70 18.29
N VAL A 117 -13.76 -5.75 17.39
CA VAL A 117 -12.41 -5.47 16.92
C VAL A 117 -11.52 -4.94 18.06
N LYS A 118 -10.42 -5.64 18.26
CA LYS A 118 -9.37 -5.32 19.23
C LYS A 118 -8.09 -4.83 18.56
N LYS A 119 -7.88 -5.21 17.30
CA LYS A 119 -6.70 -4.86 16.51
C LYS A 119 -7.11 -4.41 15.12
N VAL A 120 -6.49 -3.35 14.64
CA VAL A 120 -6.60 -2.91 13.24
C VAL A 120 -5.23 -3.06 12.60
N LEU A 121 -5.18 -3.75 11.48
CA LEU A 121 -3.99 -3.94 10.68
C LEU A 121 -4.07 -3.01 9.46
N LEU A 122 -3.16 -2.07 9.37
CA LEU A 122 -2.94 -1.25 8.18
C LEU A 122 -1.89 -1.94 7.33
N CYS A 123 -2.21 -2.26 6.10
CA CYS A 123 -1.27 -2.92 5.18
C CYS A 123 -1.39 -2.36 3.76
N THR A 124 -0.51 -2.78 2.86
CA THR A 124 -0.55 -2.39 1.45
C THR A 124 -0.18 -3.59 0.56
N GLY A 125 -0.70 -3.61 -0.66
CA GLY A 125 -0.36 -4.60 -1.67
C GLY A 125 -0.77 -6.04 -1.34
N LYS A 126 0.00 -7.00 -1.86
CA LYS A 126 -0.33 -8.43 -1.81
C LYS A 126 -0.49 -9.02 -0.41
N LEU A 127 0.19 -8.45 0.58
CA LEU A 127 0.12 -8.89 1.97
C LEU A 127 -1.33 -8.92 2.50
N TYR A 128 -2.18 -8.06 1.96
CA TYR A 128 -3.60 -8.06 2.28
C TYR A 128 -4.24 -9.45 2.11
N TYR A 129 -3.94 -10.15 1.03
CA TYR A 129 -4.57 -11.43 0.74
C TYR A 129 -4.12 -12.52 1.71
N GLU A 130 -2.84 -12.53 2.10
CA GLU A 130 -2.33 -13.46 3.11
C GLU A 130 -2.98 -13.22 4.48
N LEU A 131 -3.11 -11.94 4.85
CA LEU A 131 -3.81 -11.55 6.08
C LEU A 131 -5.30 -11.91 6.03
N LEU A 132 -5.97 -11.70 4.90
CA LEU A 132 -7.38 -12.04 4.70
C LEU A 132 -7.62 -13.54 4.80
N GLU A 133 -6.83 -14.36 4.13
CA GLU A 133 -6.93 -15.81 4.20
C GLU A 133 -6.74 -16.32 5.64
N LYS A 134 -5.75 -15.78 6.35
CA LYS A 134 -5.51 -16.12 7.75
C LYS A 134 -6.65 -15.66 8.66
N GLN A 135 -7.15 -14.44 8.46
CA GLN A 135 -8.29 -13.88 9.20
C GLN A 135 -9.52 -14.78 9.07
N GLN A 136 -9.85 -15.19 7.84
CA GLN A 136 -11.02 -16.03 7.55
C GLN A 136 -10.86 -17.46 8.06
N LYS A 137 -9.69 -18.07 7.80
CA LYS A 137 -9.37 -19.44 8.26
C LYS A 137 -9.49 -19.58 9.77
N ASP A 138 -9.03 -18.59 10.51
CA ASP A 138 -9.03 -18.61 11.98
C ASP A 138 -10.29 -17.94 12.58
N ASN A 139 -11.27 -17.54 11.76
CA ASN A 139 -12.49 -16.82 12.17
C ASN A 139 -12.20 -15.59 13.04
N ARG A 140 -11.15 -14.82 12.71
CA ARG A 140 -10.69 -13.65 13.47
C ARG A 140 -11.53 -12.41 13.19
N ASN A 141 -12.78 -12.41 13.64
CA ASN A 141 -13.68 -11.26 13.54
C ASN A 141 -13.36 -10.13 14.55
N ASP A 142 -12.33 -10.32 15.36
CA ASP A 142 -11.77 -9.35 16.32
C ASP A 142 -10.58 -8.56 15.75
N VAL A 143 -10.19 -8.82 14.51
CA VAL A 143 -9.12 -8.14 13.78
C VAL A 143 -9.69 -7.52 12.51
N ALA A 144 -9.52 -6.23 12.31
CA ALA A 144 -9.90 -5.56 11.06
C ALA A 144 -8.67 -5.28 10.21
N ILE A 145 -8.79 -5.41 8.89
CA ILE A 145 -7.72 -5.15 7.93
C ILE A 145 -8.11 -3.96 7.06
N ILE A 146 -7.32 -2.90 7.09
CA ILE A 146 -7.49 -1.72 6.26
C ILE A 146 -6.35 -1.66 5.26
N ARG A 147 -6.69 -1.63 3.97
CA ARG A 147 -5.73 -1.52 2.88
C ARG A 147 -5.42 -0.07 2.58
N ILE A 148 -4.16 0.30 2.56
CA ILE A 148 -3.70 1.60 2.10
C ILE A 148 -3.22 1.42 0.65
N GLU A 149 -4.09 1.79 -0.29
CA GLU A 149 -3.89 1.64 -1.72
C GLU A 149 -2.97 2.73 -2.28
N GLN A 150 -3.02 3.93 -1.67
CA GLN A 150 -2.15 5.04 -1.97
C GLN A 150 -1.34 5.43 -0.72
N LEU A 151 -0.02 5.32 -0.82
CA LEU A 151 0.88 5.73 0.25
C LEU A 151 1.18 7.24 0.21
N HIS A 152 1.34 7.81 -0.99
CA HIS A 152 1.52 9.24 -1.14
C HIS A 152 0.69 9.78 -2.33
N PRO A 153 0.02 10.91 -2.20
CA PRO A 153 -0.26 11.69 -0.99
C PRO A 153 -0.91 10.85 0.10
N PHE A 154 -0.52 11.08 1.35
CA PHE A 154 -0.93 10.24 2.47
C PHE A 154 -2.43 10.43 2.79
N PRO A 155 -3.26 9.38 2.81
CA PRO A 155 -4.72 9.49 2.94
C PRO A 155 -5.17 9.50 4.42
N GLN A 156 -4.65 10.42 5.25
CA GLN A 156 -4.94 10.48 6.68
C GLN A 156 -6.44 10.54 6.97
N THR A 157 -7.18 11.39 6.25
CA THR A 157 -8.63 11.57 6.47
C THR A 157 -9.41 10.27 6.24
N GLN A 158 -9.07 9.51 5.20
CA GLN A 158 -9.72 8.24 4.88
C GLN A 158 -9.35 7.17 5.92
N ILE A 159 -8.09 7.15 6.37
CA ILE A 159 -7.65 6.26 7.45
C ILE A 159 -8.43 6.56 8.73
N ASP A 160 -8.54 7.81 9.12
CA ASP A 160 -9.27 8.22 10.31
C ASP A 160 -10.76 7.85 10.24
N ALA A 161 -11.37 7.99 9.06
CA ALA A 161 -12.76 7.58 8.82
C ALA A 161 -12.98 6.07 9.02
N HIS A 162 -12.02 5.24 8.63
CA HIS A 162 -12.06 3.80 8.91
C HIS A 162 -11.83 3.52 10.41
N LEU A 163 -10.83 4.14 11.02
CA LEU A 163 -10.47 3.94 12.43
C LEU A 163 -11.58 4.40 13.39
N ALA A 164 -12.39 5.37 13.01
CA ALA A 164 -13.53 5.84 13.81
C ALA A 164 -14.51 4.71 14.18
N LYS A 165 -14.55 3.64 13.39
CA LYS A 165 -15.36 2.43 13.67
C LYS A 165 -14.77 1.58 14.80
N TYR A 166 -13.48 1.73 15.13
CA TYR A 166 -12.68 0.85 15.98
C TYR A 166 -11.97 1.60 17.13
N LYS A 167 -12.68 2.47 17.82
CA LYS A 167 -12.13 3.46 18.78
C LYS A 167 -11.20 2.90 19.88
N LYS A 168 -11.39 1.62 20.27
CA LYS A 168 -10.61 0.97 21.35
C LYS A 168 -9.55 0.00 20.82
N ALA A 169 -9.45 -0.14 19.52
CA ALA A 169 -8.51 -1.10 18.93
C ALA A 169 -7.08 -0.53 18.88
N LYS A 170 -6.10 -1.41 19.10
CA LYS A 170 -4.70 -1.10 18.79
C LYS A 170 -4.51 -1.08 17.28
N VAL A 171 -3.69 -0.17 16.81
CA VAL A 171 -3.41 0.03 15.37
C VAL A 171 -2.00 -0.42 15.05
N TYR A 172 -1.87 -1.25 14.04
CA TYR A 172 -0.59 -1.80 13.58
C TYR A 172 -0.38 -1.50 12.11
N TRP A 173 0.81 -1.05 11.75
CA TRP A 173 1.31 -1.17 10.39
C TRP A 173 1.90 -2.56 10.20
N VAL A 174 1.48 -3.26 9.15
CA VAL A 174 1.96 -4.60 8.83
C VAL A 174 2.62 -4.59 7.45
N GLN A 175 3.83 -5.07 7.38
CA GLN A 175 4.60 -5.14 6.13
C GLN A 175 5.37 -6.44 6.01
N GLU A 176 5.59 -6.91 4.78
CA GLU A 176 6.43 -8.08 4.49
C GLU A 176 7.92 -7.74 4.44
N GLU A 177 8.25 -6.49 4.23
CA GLU A 177 9.62 -5.99 4.24
C GLU A 177 10.23 -6.06 5.66
N PRO A 178 11.57 -6.17 5.75
CA PRO A 178 12.26 -6.03 7.03
C PRO A 178 11.96 -4.69 7.72
N PHE A 179 12.09 -4.64 9.02
CA PHE A 179 11.79 -3.45 9.84
C PHE A 179 12.48 -2.16 9.36
N ASN A 180 13.69 -2.26 8.84
CA ASN A 180 14.47 -1.13 8.32
C ASN A 180 14.12 -0.73 6.87
N MET A 181 13.20 -1.45 6.22
CA MET A 181 12.79 -1.24 4.83
C MET A 181 11.27 -1.01 4.73
N GLY A 182 10.74 -0.90 3.51
CA GLY A 182 9.31 -0.78 3.27
C GLY A 182 8.71 0.55 3.68
N GLY A 183 7.44 0.52 4.06
CA GLY A 183 6.66 1.72 4.37
C GLY A 183 6.78 2.22 5.80
N TRP A 184 7.39 1.49 6.72
CA TRP A 184 7.33 1.78 8.16
C TRP A 184 7.82 3.18 8.54
N THR A 185 9.01 3.57 8.09
CA THR A 185 9.57 4.89 8.40
C THR A 185 8.71 6.02 7.86
N PHE A 186 8.09 5.81 6.70
CA PHE A 186 7.15 6.77 6.11
C PHE A 186 5.88 6.85 6.95
N MET A 187 5.32 5.73 7.37
CA MET A 187 4.13 5.65 8.21
C MET A 187 4.34 6.36 9.55
N LEU A 188 5.48 6.17 10.21
CA LEU A 188 5.84 6.89 11.44
C LEU A 188 5.82 8.40 11.28
N ARG A 189 6.30 8.90 10.13
CA ARG A 189 6.35 10.33 9.83
C ARG A 189 4.98 10.90 9.51
N MET A 190 4.17 10.16 8.77
CA MET A 190 2.94 10.68 8.17
C MET A 190 1.69 10.42 8.99
N TYR A 191 1.62 9.31 9.71
CA TYR A 191 0.45 8.94 10.49
C TYR A 191 0.25 9.89 11.69
N LYS A 192 -0.93 10.49 11.78
CA LYS A 192 -1.32 11.44 12.83
C LYS A 192 -2.61 11.00 13.55
N GLY A 193 -2.92 9.71 13.53
CA GLY A 193 -4.09 9.18 14.22
C GLY A 193 -3.98 9.29 15.74
N ASN A 194 -5.14 9.27 16.42
CA ASN A 194 -5.21 9.36 17.88
C ASN A 194 -4.62 8.14 18.60
N ASN A 195 -4.67 6.97 17.97
CA ASN A 195 -4.09 5.75 18.55
C ASN A 195 -2.62 5.61 18.13
N PRO A 196 -1.72 5.22 19.06
CA PRO A 196 -0.34 4.92 18.70
C PRO A 196 -0.27 3.88 17.59
N LEU A 197 0.63 4.08 16.63
CA LEU A 197 0.90 3.13 15.57
C LEU A 197 2.06 2.23 15.99
N GLU A 198 1.79 0.94 16.10
CA GLU A 198 2.81 -0.10 16.30
C GLU A 198 3.16 -0.74 14.94
N VAL A 199 4.23 -1.53 14.87
CA VAL A 199 4.63 -2.21 13.63
C VAL A 199 4.74 -3.72 13.82
N ILE A 200 4.34 -4.46 12.79
CA ILE A 200 4.59 -5.88 12.64
C ILE A 200 5.38 -6.04 11.33
N ALA A 201 6.63 -6.43 11.45
CA ALA A 201 7.56 -6.61 10.34
C ALA A 201 8.57 -7.70 10.68
N ARG A 202 9.29 -8.19 9.68
CA ARG A 202 10.46 -9.05 9.90
C ARG A 202 11.57 -8.28 10.61
N GLU A 203 12.51 -8.98 11.20
CA GLU A 203 13.70 -8.36 11.77
C GLU A 203 14.47 -7.55 10.70
N SER A 204 15.26 -6.58 11.17
CA SER A 204 16.11 -5.76 10.28
C SER A 204 17.06 -6.65 9.49
N SER A 205 17.21 -6.37 8.21
CA SER A 205 18.06 -7.14 7.31
C SER A 205 18.81 -6.23 6.36
N ALA A 206 20.04 -6.59 6.02
CA ALA A 206 20.82 -5.93 4.98
C ALA A 206 20.39 -6.37 3.57
N SER A 207 19.66 -7.49 3.45
CA SER A 207 19.15 -8.00 2.18
C SER A 207 17.66 -7.71 2.02
N PRO A 208 17.19 -7.23 0.87
CA PRO A 208 15.77 -7.04 0.60
C PRO A 208 15.01 -8.36 0.47
N SER A 209 15.69 -9.47 0.17
CA SER A 209 15.08 -10.80 0.03
C SER A 209 16.04 -11.89 0.50
N THR A 210 15.49 -12.98 0.99
CA THR A 210 16.28 -14.15 1.44
C THR A 210 16.89 -14.94 0.29
N GLY A 211 16.34 -14.81 -0.92
CA GLY A 211 16.75 -15.61 -2.09
C GLY A 211 16.26 -17.06 -2.10
N PHE A 212 15.69 -17.53 -1.00
CA PHE A 212 15.19 -18.90 -0.84
C PHE A 212 13.76 -18.88 -0.33
N SER A 213 12.82 -19.43 -1.08
CA SER A 213 11.40 -19.46 -0.73
C SER A 213 11.10 -20.17 0.59
N LYS A 214 11.93 -21.14 0.99
CA LYS A 214 11.77 -21.88 2.27
C LYS A 214 12.16 -21.05 3.50
N ILE A 215 12.90 -19.96 3.32
CA ILE A 215 13.36 -19.08 4.42
C ILE A 215 12.44 -17.87 4.53
N HIS A 216 11.64 -17.64 3.51
CA HIS A 216 10.66 -16.57 3.45
C HIS A 216 9.34 -17.04 4.06
#